data_ad5ee6a4d095071973fbc9fb56fd4210
#
_entry.id   ad5ee6a4d095071973fbc9fb56fd4210
#
_cell.length_a   1.000
_cell.length_b   1.000
_cell.length_c   1.000
_cell.angle_alpha   90.00
_cell.angle_beta   90.00
_cell.angle_gamma   90.00
#
_symmetry.space_group_name_H-M   'P 1'
#
loop_
_entity.id
_entity.type
_entity.pdbx_description
1 polymer ?
#
loop_
_entity_poly.entity_id
_entity_poly.type
_entity_poly.pdbx_seq_one_letter_code
_entity_poly.pdbx_strand_id
1 'polypeptide(L)'
;MEALMHLIDLLEHWLVEVDTDPDLRKCMVEYARGRGGRTMTEICRGMDNRYRRVAEEQDVIGWRRFMEGMICRGLRGLQEIYTTVEGSNVTGEQWATGVIIKLLKTTHGQWLYRCIQVHDRFSGIQATQRKEELQMAIEAQQDMGWEDLTEEDQYLVEVNLEDLEHTSGKRQEYWLVAIQAAWEANRLQGLSQSNVDRRRAPGRGRKYTQL
;
A
#
# COMPACT_ATOMS: atom_id res chain seq x y z
N MET A 1 -6.46 -11.33 13.37
CA MET A 1 -5.26 -10.66 13.91
C MET A 1 -4.09 -10.74 12.93
N GLU A 2 -3.96 -11.84 12.22
CA GLU A 2 -2.87 -12.16 11.28
C GLU A 2 -2.78 -11.18 10.08
N ALA A 3 -3.88 -10.87 9.42
CA ALA A 3 -3.88 -10.02 8.21
C ALA A 3 -3.26 -8.62 8.43
N LEU A 4 -3.56 -7.96 9.56
CA LEU A 4 -2.94 -6.64 9.81
C LEU A 4 -1.44 -6.77 10.07
N MET A 5 -1.01 -7.81 10.76
CA MET A 5 0.41 -8.02 11.03
C MET A 5 1.17 -8.26 9.73
N HIS A 6 0.63 -9.09 8.86
CA HIS A 6 1.19 -9.30 7.52
C HIS A 6 1.29 -8.00 6.70
N LEU A 7 0.22 -7.18 6.69
CA LEU A 7 0.25 -5.89 5.98
C LEU A 7 1.28 -4.90 6.57
N ILE A 8 1.53 -4.96 7.89
CA ILE A 8 2.57 -4.15 8.52
C ILE A 8 3.96 -4.70 8.19
N ASP A 9 4.12 -6.01 8.07
CA ASP A 9 5.38 -6.62 7.64
C ASP A 9 5.73 -6.23 6.20
N LEU A 10 4.75 -6.16 5.30
CA LEU A 10 4.92 -5.61 3.94
C LEU A 10 5.31 -4.12 3.95
N LEU A 11 4.72 -3.33 4.85
CA LEU A 11 5.13 -1.93 5.05
C LEU A 11 6.58 -1.86 5.51
N GLU A 12 6.99 -2.68 6.48
CA GLU A 12 8.36 -2.73 7.00
C GLU A 12 9.35 -3.10 5.90
N HIS A 13 9.03 -4.12 5.09
CA HIS A 13 9.86 -4.55 3.98
C HIS A 13 10.08 -3.41 2.98
N TRP A 14 9.01 -2.75 2.57
CA TRP A 14 9.11 -1.59 1.68
C TRP A 14 9.94 -0.45 2.29
N LEU A 15 9.80 -0.15 3.59
CA LEU A 15 10.61 0.86 4.27
C LEU A 15 12.12 0.54 4.24
N VAL A 16 12.47 -0.76 4.22
CA VAL A 16 13.86 -1.20 4.02
C VAL A 16 14.30 -0.95 2.59
N GLU A 17 13.48 -1.30 1.60
CA GLU A 17 13.80 -1.14 0.17
C GLU A 17 14.04 0.32 -0.24
N VAL A 18 13.29 1.26 0.35
CA VAL A 18 13.45 2.69 0.07
C VAL A 18 14.49 3.36 0.99
N ASP A 19 15.32 2.57 1.64
CA ASP A 19 16.40 3.04 2.50
C ASP A 19 15.93 4.05 3.56
N THR A 20 14.90 3.65 4.32
CA THR A 20 14.39 4.47 5.43
C THR A 20 15.37 4.44 6.60
N ASP A 21 15.58 5.60 7.22
CA ASP A 21 16.35 5.72 8.48
C ASP A 21 15.95 4.59 9.46
N PRO A 22 16.91 3.79 9.96
CA PRO A 22 16.60 2.60 10.75
C PRO A 22 15.81 2.89 12.03
N ASP A 23 16.11 4.00 12.73
CA ASP A 23 15.41 4.40 13.95
C ASP A 23 13.99 4.89 13.61
N LEU A 24 13.84 5.65 12.54
CA LEU A 24 12.55 6.12 12.05
C LEU A 24 11.67 4.94 11.63
N ARG A 25 12.22 3.98 10.86
CA ARG A 25 11.54 2.76 10.46
C ARG A 25 11.03 1.98 11.67
N LYS A 26 11.89 1.73 12.65
CA LYS A 26 11.53 1.05 13.89
C LYS A 26 10.38 1.75 14.61
N CYS A 27 10.45 3.09 14.78
CA CYS A 27 9.37 3.86 15.37
C CYS A 27 8.05 3.70 14.65
N MET A 28 8.04 3.83 13.33
CA MET A 28 6.83 3.79 12.52
C MET A 28 6.18 2.40 12.55
N VAL A 29 6.99 1.35 12.42
CA VAL A 29 6.51 -0.05 12.44
C VAL A 29 5.95 -0.43 13.80
N GLU A 30 6.67 -0.10 14.89
CA GLU A 30 6.17 -0.37 16.25
C GLU A 30 4.90 0.45 16.56
N TYR A 31 4.81 1.69 16.06
CA TYR A 31 3.62 2.51 16.22
C TYR A 31 2.42 1.93 15.48
N ALA A 32 2.62 1.46 14.23
CA ALA A 32 1.57 0.78 13.47
C ALA A 32 1.11 -0.51 14.16
N ARG A 33 2.05 -1.36 14.61
CA ARG A 33 1.77 -2.62 15.34
C ARG A 33 1.05 -2.38 16.66
N GLY A 34 1.38 -1.29 17.36
CA GLY A 34 0.84 -0.94 18.67
C GLY A 34 -0.64 -0.60 18.70
N ARG A 35 -1.26 -0.34 17.55
CA ARG A 35 -2.71 -0.05 17.41
C ARG A 35 -3.23 1.05 18.33
N GLY A 36 -2.41 2.04 18.62
CA GLY A 36 -2.74 3.13 19.54
C GLY A 36 -2.63 2.76 21.03
N GLY A 37 -2.19 1.56 21.37
CA GLY A 37 -1.93 1.14 22.76
C GLY A 37 -0.67 1.77 23.35
N ARG A 38 0.23 2.28 22.50
CA ARG A 38 1.42 3.05 22.89
C ARG A 38 1.54 4.26 22.00
N THR A 39 1.99 5.38 22.58
CA THR A 39 2.28 6.59 21.82
C THR A 39 3.62 6.44 21.07
N MET A 40 3.81 7.20 19.99
CA MET A 40 5.09 7.23 19.29
C MET A 40 6.21 7.77 20.19
N THR A 41 5.91 8.73 21.05
CA THR A 41 6.82 9.27 22.06
C THR A 41 7.30 8.17 23.04
N GLU A 42 6.41 7.28 23.48
CA GLU A 42 6.80 6.14 24.33
C GLU A 42 7.72 5.17 23.62
N ILE A 43 7.50 4.93 22.34
CA ILE A 43 8.35 4.07 21.49
C ILE A 43 9.73 4.69 21.34
N CYS A 44 9.81 6.00 21.12
CA CYS A 44 11.05 6.74 20.89
C CYS A 44 11.78 7.14 22.18
N ARG A 45 11.35 6.67 23.38
CA ARG A 45 11.89 7.14 24.69
C ARG A 45 13.39 7.00 24.83
N GLY A 46 14.01 6.00 24.23
CA GLY A 46 15.45 5.74 24.28
C GLY A 46 16.25 6.29 23.10
N MET A 47 15.60 7.00 22.17
CA MET A 47 16.22 7.52 20.96
C MET A 47 16.71 8.95 21.12
N ASP A 48 17.46 9.44 20.11
CA ASP A 48 17.91 10.82 20.04
C ASP A 48 16.72 11.81 20.17
N ASN A 49 16.99 12.98 20.73
CA ASN A 49 15.98 14.00 21.01
C ASN A 49 15.23 14.47 19.75
N ARG A 50 15.86 14.42 18.57
CA ARG A 50 15.22 14.75 17.29
C ARG A 50 14.04 13.82 16.96
N TYR A 51 14.16 12.50 17.22
CA TYR A 51 13.05 11.55 17.02
C TYR A 51 11.92 11.78 18.02
N ARG A 52 12.26 12.07 19.28
CA ARG A 52 11.26 12.32 20.33
C ARG A 52 10.39 13.54 20.01
N ARG A 53 10.99 14.65 19.54
CA ARG A 53 10.24 15.85 19.14
C ARG A 53 9.28 15.56 17.98
N VAL A 54 9.71 14.79 17.01
CA VAL A 54 8.87 14.39 15.87
C VAL A 54 7.78 13.41 16.30
N ALA A 55 8.08 12.51 17.26
CA ALA A 55 7.10 11.61 17.84
C ALA A 55 5.99 12.38 18.58
N GLU A 56 6.33 13.44 19.33
CA GLU A 56 5.37 14.33 19.98
C GLU A 56 4.42 15.00 18.96
N GLU A 57 4.97 15.48 17.83
CA GLU A 57 4.17 16.05 16.75
C GLU A 57 3.21 14.99 16.14
N GLN A 58 3.68 13.75 15.96
CA GLN A 58 2.87 12.68 15.41
C GLN A 58 1.79 12.21 16.40
N ASP A 59 2.06 12.21 17.68
CA ASP A 59 1.10 11.85 18.72
C ASP A 59 -0.07 12.84 18.81
N VAL A 60 0.15 14.13 18.48
CA VAL A 60 -0.94 15.12 18.33
C VAL A 60 -1.89 14.73 17.19
N ILE A 61 -1.36 14.20 16.09
CA ILE A 61 -2.17 13.68 14.97
C ILE A 61 -2.86 12.40 15.40
N GLY A 62 -2.19 11.53 16.12
CA GLY A 62 -2.67 10.29 16.69
C GLY A 62 -2.58 9.10 15.74
N TRP A 63 -2.61 7.89 16.34
CA TRP A 63 -2.42 6.62 15.63
C TRP A 63 -3.43 6.40 14.49
N ARG A 64 -4.71 6.69 14.74
CA ARG A 64 -5.76 6.50 13.74
C ARG A 64 -5.48 7.31 12.48
N ARG A 65 -5.14 8.58 12.66
CA ARG A 65 -4.83 9.48 11.55
C ARG A 65 -3.53 9.11 10.84
N PHE A 66 -2.55 8.60 11.60
CA PHE A 66 -1.34 8.03 11.02
C PHE A 66 -1.67 6.90 10.05
N MET A 67 -2.49 5.94 10.46
CA MET A 67 -2.94 4.84 9.59
C MET A 67 -3.78 5.32 8.39
N GLU A 68 -4.42 6.48 8.49
CA GLU A 68 -5.12 7.17 7.39
C GLU A 68 -4.14 7.98 6.50
N GLY A 69 -2.82 7.81 6.64
CA GLY A 69 -1.79 8.48 5.85
C GLY A 69 -1.42 9.89 6.32
N MET A 70 -1.93 10.34 7.48
CA MET A 70 -1.57 11.65 8.04
C MET A 70 -0.28 11.55 8.85
N ILE A 71 0.83 11.92 8.23
CA ILE A 71 2.14 11.98 8.86
C ILE A 71 2.55 13.43 9.14
N CYS A 72 3.22 13.67 10.27
CA CYS A 72 3.75 15.00 10.58
C CYS A 72 4.94 15.34 9.65
N ARG A 73 5.18 16.64 9.46
CA ARG A 73 6.28 17.10 8.61
C ARG A 73 7.66 16.71 9.15
N GLY A 74 7.77 16.55 10.44
CA GLY A 74 9.00 16.14 11.11
C GLY A 74 9.51 14.78 10.65
N LEU A 75 8.62 13.81 10.39
CA LEU A 75 9.00 12.49 9.86
C LEU A 75 9.71 12.60 8.51
N ARG A 76 9.16 13.42 7.59
CA ARG A 76 9.82 13.73 6.32
C ARG A 76 11.19 14.40 6.53
N GLY A 77 11.25 15.35 7.45
CA GLY A 77 12.49 16.07 7.73
C GLY A 77 13.61 15.16 8.27
N LEU A 78 13.27 14.20 9.13
CA LEU A 78 14.24 13.20 9.61
C LEU A 78 14.79 12.35 8.46
N GLN A 79 13.90 11.86 7.59
CA GLN A 79 14.29 11.08 6.42
C GLN A 79 15.15 11.91 5.45
N GLU A 80 14.83 13.18 5.23
CA GLU A 80 15.59 14.06 4.35
C GLU A 80 17.03 14.28 4.84
N ILE A 81 17.20 14.45 6.16
CA ILE A 81 18.53 14.52 6.77
C ILE A 81 19.29 13.21 6.55
N TYR A 82 18.65 12.06 6.79
CA TYR A 82 19.27 10.76 6.62
C TYR A 82 19.69 10.52 5.16
N THR A 83 18.79 10.72 4.20
CA THR A 83 19.08 10.52 2.77
C THR A 83 20.17 11.46 2.25
N THR A 84 20.27 12.67 2.79
CA THR A 84 21.34 13.61 2.44
C THR A 84 22.70 13.13 2.93
N VAL A 85 22.76 12.49 4.11
CA VAL A 85 24.00 11.97 4.69
C VAL A 85 24.45 10.69 3.97
N GLU A 86 23.51 9.78 3.71
CA GLU A 86 23.78 8.48 3.05
C GLU A 86 23.92 8.58 1.53
N GLY A 87 23.57 9.71 0.92
CA GLY A 87 23.65 9.93 -0.52
C GLY A 87 22.58 9.16 -1.30
N SER A 88 21.44 8.90 -0.70
CA SER A 88 20.31 8.20 -1.35
C SER A 88 19.69 9.05 -2.46
N ASN A 89 19.21 8.39 -3.53
CA ASN A 89 18.52 9.02 -4.65
C ASN A 89 17.03 9.36 -4.36
N VAL A 90 16.48 8.88 -3.23
CA VAL A 90 15.09 9.11 -2.84
C VAL A 90 15.01 10.38 -2.01
N THR A 91 14.25 11.37 -2.50
CA THR A 91 14.02 12.61 -1.74
C THR A 91 13.06 12.37 -0.56
N GLY A 92 13.15 13.19 0.50
CA GLY A 92 12.22 13.11 1.62
C GLY A 92 10.75 13.28 1.22
N GLU A 93 10.46 14.00 0.12
CA GLU A 93 9.12 14.17 -0.41
C GLU A 93 8.61 12.90 -1.12
N GLN A 94 9.43 12.28 -1.96
CA GLN A 94 9.11 11.00 -2.60
C GLN A 94 8.89 9.91 -1.57
N TRP A 95 9.77 9.84 -0.57
CA TRP A 95 9.63 8.92 0.55
C TRP A 95 8.32 9.15 1.32
N ALA A 96 8.00 10.38 1.71
CA ALA A 96 6.77 10.70 2.43
C ALA A 96 5.51 10.34 1.64
N THR A 97 5.51 10.61 0.34
CA THR A 97 4.42 10.22 -0.57
C THR A 97 4.26 8.70 -0.60
N GLY A 98 5.35 7.95 -0.72
CA GLY A 98 5.34 6.50 -0.66
C GLY A 98 4.79 5.96 0.67
N VAL A 99 5.23 6.51 1.80
CA VAL A 99 4.70 6.16 3.13
C VAL A 99 3.19 6.35 3.20
N ILE A 100 2.69 7.49 2.76
CA ILE A 100 1.25 7.78 2.76
C ILE A 100 0.49 6.73 1.95
N ILE A 101 0.95 6.42 0.75
CA ILE A 101 0.34 5.41 -0.11
C ILE A 101 0.35 4.03 0.57
N LYS A 102 1.48 3.63 1.18
CA LYS A 102 1.58 2.33 1.87
C LYS A 102 0.67 2.24 3.09
N LEU A 103 0.56 3.30 3.90
CA LEU A 103 -0.35 3.36 5.03
C LEU A 103 -1.82 3.24 4.58
N LEU A 104 -2.19 3.96 3.52
CA LEU A 104 -3.53 3.88 2.94
C LEU A 104 -3.84 2.46 2.41
N LYS A 105 -2.90 1.81 1.72
CA LYS A 105 -3.04 0.43 1.25
C LYS A 105 -3.20 -0.54 2.43
N THR A 106 -2.40 -0.39 3.48
CA THR A 106 -2.51 -1.19 4.71
C THR A 106 -3.89 -1.05 5.35
N THR A 107 -4.39 0.18 5.47
CA THR A 107 -5.72 0.45 6.05
C THR A 107 -6.83 -0.08 5.17
N HIS A 108 -6.73 0.09 3.85
CA HIS A 108 -7.69 -0.46 2.89
C HIS A 108 -7.72 -1.99 2.92
N GLY A 109 -6.56 -2.65 2.92
CA GLY A 109 -6.47 -4.10 3.05
C GLY A 109 -7.09 -4.62 4.35
N GLN A 110 -6.87 -3.92 5.46
CA GLN A 110 -7.52 -4.24 6.74
C GLN A 110 -9.04 -4.07 6.69
N TRP A 111 -9.53 -3.02 6.03
CA TRP A 111 -10.96 -2.79 5.84
C TRP A 111 -11.60 -3.89 5.00
N LEU A 112 -10.98 -4.27 3.87
CA LEU A 112 -11.42 -5.38 3.03
C LEU A 112 -11.50 -6.69 3.84
N TYR A 113 -10.46 -7.02 4.58
CA TYR A 113 -10.45 -8.20 5.43
C TYR A 113 -11.61 -8.20 6.46
N ARG A 114 -11.88 -7.06 7.09
CA ARG A 114 -13.02 -6.91 8.01
C ARG A 114 -14.35 -7.08 7.30
N CYS A 115 -14.51 -6.47 6.12
CA CYS A 115 -15.73 -6.63 5.32
C CYS A 115 -15.97 -8.11 4.99
N ILE A 116 -14.93 -8.83 4.56
CA ILE A 116 -14.98 -10.27 4.31
C ILE A 116 -15.45 -11.01 5.58
N GLN A 117 -14.78 -10.79 6.72
CA GLN A 117 -15.11 -11.48 7.98
C GLN A 117 -16.53 -11.19 8.49
N VAL A 118 -17.00 -9.97 8.33
CA VAL A 118 -18.36 -9.59 8.75
C VAL A 118 -19.39 -10.23 7.83
N HIS A 119 -19.15 -10.23 6.52
CA HIS A 119 -20.11 -10.78 5.56
C HIS A 119 -20.16 -12.30 5.57
N ASP A 120 -19.04 -12.98 5.83
CA ASP A 120 -19.01 -14.44 5.99
C ASP A 120 -19.93 -14.93 7.13
N ARG A 121 -20.13 -14.12 8.16
CA ARG A 121 -21.02 -14.46 9.27
C ARG A 121 -22.51 -14.35 8.99
N PHE A 122 -22.90 -13.58 7.96
CA PHE A 122 -24.31 -13.23 7.71
C PHE A 122 -24.94 -13.87 6.45
N SER A 123 -24.19 -14.60 5.63
CA SER A 123 -24.66 -14.99 4.29
C SER A 123 -24.97 -16.49 4.06
N GLY A 124 -25.78 -17.08 4.90
CA GLY A 124 -26.06 -18.53 4.91
C GLY A 124 -27.07 -19.12 3.89
N ILE A 125 -27.74 -18.42 2.97
CA ILE A 125 -28.87 -19.02 2.23
C ILE A 125 -28.95 -18.75 0.70
N GLN A 126 -28.20 -17.82 0.12
CA GLN A 126 -28.29 -17.53 -1.33
C GLN A 126 -27.11 -17.99 -2.19
N ALA A 127 -26.27 -18.87 -1.65
CA ALA A 127 -24.89 -19.07 -2.12
C ALA A 127 -24.71 -19.99 -3.34
N THR A 128 -25.66 -20.85 -3.70
CA THR A 128 -25.35 -21.97 -4.62
C THR A 128 -25.30 -21.55 -6.08
N GLN A 129 -26.26 -20.81 -6.57
CA GLN A 129 -26.26 -20.36 -7.98
C GLN A 129 -25.23 -19.28 -8.27
N ARG A 130 -25.03 -18.36 -7.32
CA ARG A 130 -24.03 -17.29 -7.44
C ARG A 130 -22.60 -17.80 -7.30
N LYS A 131 -22.42 -18.96 -6.67
CA LYS A 131 -21.10 -19.59 -6.48
C LYS A 131 -20.51 -20.06 -7.83
N GLU A 132 -21.31 -20.63 -8.71
CA GLU A 132 -20.86 -21.08 -10.04
C GLU A 132 -20.46 -19.90 -10.94
N GLU A 133 -21.24 -18.82 -10.93
CA GLU A 133 -20.90 -17.60 -11.68
C GLU A 133 -19.62 -16.94 -11.16
N LEU A 134 -19.45 -16.93 -9.84
CA LEU A 134 -18.27 -16.38 -9.20
C LEU A 134 -17.03 -17.23 -9.45
N GLN A 135 -17.18 -18.55 -9.45
CA GLN A 135 -16.10 -19.49 -9.77
C GLN A 135 -15.61 -19.29 -11.20
N MET A 136 -16.52 -19.22 -12.18
CA MET A 136 -16.16 -18.89 -13.57
C MET A 136 -15.47 -17.54 -13.70
N ALA A 137 -15.91 -16.53 -12.93
CA ALA A 137 -15.27 -15.23 -12.95
C ALA A 137 -13.86 -15.25 -12.31
N ILE A 138 -13.65 -16.05 -11.28
CA ILE A 138 -12.33 -16.28 -10.66
C ILE A 138 -11.40 -16.98 -11.63
N GLU A 139 -11.86 -18.07 -12.26
CA GLU A 139 -11.11 -18.81 -13.28
C GLU A 139 -10.72 -17.91 -14.48
N ALA A 140 -11.64 -17.06 -14.95
CA ALA A 140 -11.35 -16.10 -16.01
C ALA A 140 -10.29 -15.06 -15.61
N GLN A 141 -10.23 -14.64 -14.32
CA GLN A 141 -9.18 -13.76 -13.83
C GLN A 141 -7.84 -14.49 -13.71
N GLN A 142 -7.86 -15.79 -13.38
CA GLN A 142 -6.64 -16.63 -13.37
C GLN A 142 -6.05 -16.80 -14.76
N ASP A 143 -6.90 -17.02 -15.77
CA ASP A 143 -6.46 -17.19 -17.16
C ASP A 143 -5.85 -15.90 -17.75
N MET A 144 -6.19 -14.73 -17.21
CA MET A 144 -5.56 -13.47 -17.62
C MET A 144 -4.10 -13.34 -17.16
N GLY A 145 -3.62 -14.21 -16.27
CA GLY A 145 -2.25 -14.22 -15.78
C GLY A 145 -1.98 -13.11 -14.73
N TRP A 146 -0.86 -13.21 -14.09
CA TRP A 146 -0.46 -12.32 -12.97
C TRP A 146 0.58 -11.28 -13.41
N GLU A 147 1.05 -11.40 -14.65
CA GLU A 147 2.22 -10.68 -15.17
C GLU A 147 2.03 -9.16 -15.21
N ASP A 148 0.77 -8.71 -15.27
CA ASP A 148 0.43 -7.29 -15.33
C ASP A 148 0.01 -6.69 -13.96
N LEU A 149 0.09 -7.44 -12.84
CA LEU A 149 -0.11 -6.89 -11.50
C LEU A 149 1.18 -6.30 -10.96
N THR A 150 1.10 -5.15 -10.31
CA THR A 150 2.25 -4.57 -9.61
C THR A 150 2.66 -5.50 -8.45
N GLU A 151 3.96 -5.55 -8.10
CA GLU A 151 4.45 -6.30 -6.93
C GLU A 151 3.62 -6.00 -5.67
N GLU A 152 3.09 -4.78 -5.58
CA GLU A 152 2.27 -4.31 -4.46
C GLU A 152 0.88 -4.96 -4.40
N ASP A 153 0.35 -5.43 -5.52
CA ASP A 153 -0.96 -6.05 -5.63
C ASP A 153 -0.88 -7.58 -5.72
N GLN A 154 0.33 -8.14 -5.77
CA GLN A 154 0.56 -9.60 -5.80
C GLN A 154 0.00 -10.32 -4.58
N TYR A 155 -0.13 -9.63 -3.42
CA TYR A 155 -0.79 -10.21 -2.26
C TYR A 155 -2.25 -10.62 -2.52
N LEU A 156 -2.92 -10.01 -3.51
CA LEU A 156 -4.28 -10.42 -3.91
C LEU A 156 -4.29 -11.79 -4.57
N VAL A 157 -3.16 -12.20 -5.12
CA VAL A 157 -2.95 -13.49 -5.80
C VAL A 157 -2.41 -14.54 -4.84
N GLU A 158 -1.67 -14.14 -3.82
CA GLU A 158 -1.16 -15.02 -2.76
C GLU A 158 -2.27 -15.55 -1.85
N VAL A 159 -3.49 -15.01 -1.96
CA VAL A 159 -4.67 -15.65 -1.36
C VAL A 159 -4.76 -17.06 -1.96
N ASN A 160 -4.63 -18.09 -1.11
CA ASN A 160 -4.78 -19.46 -1.54
C ASN A 160 -6.13 -19.62 -2.23
N LEU A 161 -6.10 -19.90 -3.54
CA LEU A 161 -7.29 -19.95 -4.38
C LEU A 161 -8.19 -21.12 -4.01
N GLU A 162 -7.62 -22.24 -3.53
CA GLU A 162 -8.40 -23.36 -2.99
C GLU A 162 -9.20 -22.90 -1.76
N ASP A 163 -8.62 -22.08 -0.89
CA ASP A 163 -9.33 -21.48 0.22
C ASP A 163 -10.41 -20.51 -0.24
N LEU A 164 -10.16 -19.74 -1.31
CA LEU A 164 -11.12 -18.79 -1.88
C LEU A 164 -12.33 -19.51 -2.49
N GLU A 165 -12.14 -20.60 -3.21
CA GLU A 165 -13.22 -21.43 -3.81
C GLU A 165 -14.14 -22.04 -2.75
N HIS A 166 -13.62 -22.31 -1.56
CA HIS A 166 -14.36 -22.91 -0.44
C HIS A 166 -15.02 -21.85 0.47
N THR A 167 -14.89 -20.56 0.15
CA THR A 167 -15.43 -19.45 0.96
C THR A 167 -16.82 -19.01 0.50
N SER A 168 -17.41 -18.06 1.24
CA SER A 168 -18.70 -17.47 0.88
C SER A 168 -18.63 -16.69 -0.43
N GLY A 169 -19.72 -16.68 -1.22
CA GLY A 169 -19.82 -15.96 -2.48
C GLY A 169 -19.47 -14.46 -2.36
N LYS A 170 -19.76 -13.84 -1.21
CA LYS A 170 -19.39 -12.45 -0.96
C LYS A 170 -17.88 -12.25 -0.84
N ARG A 171 -17.15 -13.19 -0.27
CA ARG A 171 -15.69 -13.12 -0.20
C ARG A 171 -15.09 -13.20 -1.60
N GLN A 172 -15.63 -14.06 -2.43
CA GLN A 172 -15.26 -14.21 -3.84
C GLN A 172 -15.53 -12.90 -4.62
N GLU A 173 -16.70 -12.28 -4.42
CA GLU A 173 -17.04 -10.95 -5.01
C GLU A 173 -16.05 -9.86 -4.59
N TYR A 174 -15.74 -9.76 -3.31
CA TYR A 174 -14.78 -8.75 -2.83
C TYR A 174 -13.38 -8.96 -3.39
N TRP A 175 -12.96 -10.22 -3.51
CA TRP A 175 -11.68 -10.53 -4.14
C TRP A 175 -11.68 -10.12 -5.61
N LEU A 176 -12.75 -10.44 -6.37
CA LEU A 176 -12.90 -10.02 -7.77
C LEU A 176 -12.89 -8.51 -7.93
N VAL A 177 -13.59 -7.78 -7.08
CA VAL A 177 -13.58 -6.31 -7.10
C VAL A 177 -12.18 -5.77 -6.80
N ALA A 178 -11.48 -6.33 -5.82
CA ALA A 178 -10.15 -5.90 -5.46
C ALA A 178 -9.13 -6.13 -6.59
N ILE A 179 -9.15 -7.30 -7.22
CA ILE A 179 -8.25 -7.63 -8.32
C ILE A 179 -8.56 -6.81 -9.58
N GLN A 180 -9.83 -6.58 -9.90
CA GLN A 180 -10.22 -5.70 -11.01
C GLN A 180 -9.78 -4.26 -10.78
N ALA A 181 -9.90 -3.75 -9.54
CA ALA A 181 -9.42 -2.43 -9.18
C ALA A 181 -7.89 -2.30 -9.30
N ALA A 182 -7.15 -3.34 -8.95
CA ALA A 182 -5.70 -3.40 -9.11
C ALA A 182 -5.29 -3.37 -10.60
N TRP A 183 -5.96 -4.15 -11.45
CA TRP A 183 -5.78 -4.12 -12.91
C TRP A 183 -6.05 -2.74 -13.50
N GLU A 184 -7.15 -2.11 -13.09
CA GLU A 184 -7.53 -0.80 -13.62
C GLU A 184 -6.53 0.29 -13.17
N ALA A 185 -6.08 0.23 -11.92
CA ALA A 185 -5.06 1.13 -11.40
C ALA A 185 -3.73 1.01 -12.17
N ASN A 186 -3.29 -0.22 -12.47
CA ASN A 186 -2.07 -0.45 -13.23
C ASN A 186 -2.20 0.04 -14.68
N ARG A 187 -3.34 -0.22 -15.32
CA ARG A 187 -3.63 0.28 -16.67
C ARG A 187 -3.59 1.82 -16.74
N LEU A 188 -4.16 2.49 -15.74
CA LEU A 188 -4.15 3.95 -15.66
C LEU A 188 -2.74 4.52 -15.43
N GLN A 189 -1.92 3.86 -14.62
CA GLN A 189 -0.51 4.23 -14.43
C GLN A 189 0.29 4.06 -15.72
N GLY A 190 0.11 2.97 -16.45
CA GLY A 190 0.75 2.73 -17.75
C GLY A 190 0.38 3.78 -18.80
N LEU A 191 -0.88 4.21 -18.84
CA LEU A 191 -1.34 5.28 -19.72
C LEU A 191 -0.75 6.65 -19.33
N SER A 192 -0.60 6.91 -18.03
CA SER A 192 0.02 8.15 -17.53
C SER A 192 1.50 8.22 -17.90
N GLN A 193 2.23 7.12 -17.74
CA GLN A 193 3.65 7.01 -18.09
C GLN A 193 3.87 7.19 -19.61
N SER A 194 3.06 6.55 -20.45
CA SER A 194 3.15 6.68 -21.89
C SER A 194 2.87 8.11 -22.41
N ASN A 195 2.01 8.86 -21.72
CA ASN A 195 1.73 10.27 -22.03
C ASN A 195 2.89 11.21 -21.61
N VAL A 196 3.58 10.90 -20.53
CA VAL A 196 4.77 11.63 -20.09
C VAL A 196 5.91 11.42 -21.07
N ASP A 197 6.12 10.19 -21.54
CA ASP A 197 7.17 9.85 -22.51
C ASP A 197 6.90 10.46 -23.89
N ARG A 198 5.64 10.52 -24.33
CA ARG A 198 5.28 11.24 -25.58
C ARG A 198 5.56 12.73 -25.51
N ARG A 199 5.42 13.36 -24.33
CA ARG A 199 5.75 14.80 -24.15
C ARG A 199 7.26 15.05 -24.06
N ARG A 200 8.05 14.04 -23.71
CA ARG A 200 9.52 14.11 -23.65
C ARG A 200 10.21 13.77 -24.97
N ALA A 201 9.51 13.21 -25.94
CA ALA A 201 10.08 12.92 -27.26
C ALA A 201 10.51 14.24 -27.93
N PRO A 202 11.79 14.42 -28.32
CA PRO A 202 12.25 15.62 -28.95
C PRO A 202 11.53 15.80 -30.29
N GLY A 203 10.88 16.95 -30.46
CA GLY A 203 10.18 17.29 -31.68
C GLY A 203 11.10 17.13 -32.88
N ARG A 204 10.73 16.28 -33.83
CA ARG A 204 11.41 16.16 -35.11
C ARG A 204 11.42 17.55 -35.76
N GLY A 205 12.60 18.16 -35.80
CA GLY A 205 12.83 19.43 -36.46
C GLY A 205 12.35 19.38 -37.92
N ARG A 206 11.39 20.23 -38.28
CA ARG A 206 11.02 20.48 -39.65
C ARG A 206 12.25 21.08 -40.34
N LYS A 207 12.90 20.30 -41.22
CA LYS A 207 13.85 20.85 -42.20
C LYS A 207 13.06 21.72 -43.14
N TYR A 208 13.21 23.04 -43.02
CA TYR A 208 12.84 23.97 -44.07
C TYR A 208 13.86 23.82 -45.18
N THR A 209 13.46 23.28 -46.31
CA THR A 209 14.19 23.35 -47.56
C THR A 209 13.83 24.69 -48.16
N GLN A 210 14.80 25.63 -48.22
CA GLN A 210 14.70 26.81 -49.04
C GLN A 210 14.97 26.42 -50.49
N LEU A 211 14.08 26.81 -51.38
CA LEU A 211 14.28 26.98 -52.81
C LEU A 211 14.68 28.42 -53.07
#